data_0809529c371220c7fd447e29c508b3d8
#
_entry.id   0809529c371220c7fd447e29c508b3d8
#
_cell.length_a   1.000
_cell.length_b   1.000
_cell.length_c   1.000
_cell.angle_alpha   90.00
_cell.angle_beta   90.00
_cell.angle_gamma   90.00
#
_symmetry.space_group_name_H-M   'P 1'
#
loop_
_entity.id
_entity.type
_entity.pdbx_description
1 polymer ?
#
loop_
_entity_poly.entity_id
_entity_poly.type
_entity_poly.pdbx_seq_one_letter_code
_entity_poly.pdbx_strand_id
1 'polypeptide(L)'
;GKSSVAANIAYRMAKRNIKVGVIDADIYGSSIPTIFETTNARPHFDENKNILPIEKDGIEIISTEFFTEPGQPVLWRGGMLNSMISHFFYDVKWHDDTQYIIVDFPPGTGDVTLDIKSIIPQAEMIIVTTPHPSASHVAIKAGHAAKTLGHNILGVIENMAYFINPVNGEKEKI
;
A
#
# COMPACT_ATOMS: atom_id res chain seq x y z
N GLY A 1 6.41 -6.63 -5.61
CA GLY A 1 6.01 -5.81 -6.73
C GLY A 1 5.16 -4.60 -6.38
N LYS A 2 3.93 -4.78 -5.86
CA LYS A 2 3.02 -3.66 -5.50
C LYS A 2 3.63 -2.76 -4.44
N SER A 3 4.02 -3.33 -3.32
CA SER A 3 4.60 -2.59 -2.19
C SER A 3 5.84 -1.78 -2.58
N SER A 4 6.71 -2.34 -3.43
CA SER A 4 7.86 -1.62 -3.96
C SER A 4 7.45 -0.42 -4.81
N VAL A 5 6.38 -0.54 -5.59
CA VAL A 5 5.83 0.58 -6.37
C VAL A 5 5.23 1.63 -5.45
N ALA A 6 4.39 1.22 -4.49
CA ALA A 6 3.78 2.12 -3.51
C ALA A 6 4.84 2.92 -2.72
N ALA A 7 5.84 2.22 -2.19
CA ALA A 7 6.93 2.84 -1.45
C ALA A 7 7.76 3.82 -2.31
N ASN A 8 8.05 3.46 -3.57
CA ASN A 8 8.79 4.34 -4.48
C ASN A 8 7.98 5.58 -4.87
N ILE A 9 6.68 5.46 -5.08
CA ILE A 9 5.81 6.62 -5.33
C ILE A 9 5.85 7.55 -4.11
N ALA A 10 5.62 7.02 -2.91
CA ALA A 10 5.67 7.80 -1.67
C ALA A 10 7.01 8.51 -1.50
N TYR A 11 8.11 7.78 -1.67
CA TYR A 11 9.46 8.34 -1.55
C TYR A 11 9.71 9.46 -2.57
N ARG A 12 9.29 9.28 -3.82
CA ARG A 12 9.43 10.30 -4.88
C ARG A 12 8.57 11.53 -4.60
N MET A 13 7.39 11.35 -4.03
CA MET A 13 6.53 12.46 -3.61
C MET A 13 7.18 13.24 -2.46
N ALA A 14 7.64 12.56 -1.41
CA ALA A 14 8.33 13.18 -0.29
C ALA A 14 9.58 13.96 -0.72
N LYS A 15 10.37 13.42 -1.67
CA LYS A 15 11.54 14.12 -2.26
C LYS A 15 11.17 15.38 -3.05
N ARG A 16 9.91 15.54 -3.41
CA ARG A 16 9.36 16.76 -4.05
C ARG A 16 8.63 17.66 -3.05
N ASN A 17 8.83 17.45 -1.76
CA ASN A 17 8.16 18.17 -0.67
C ASN A 17 6.63 18.02 -0.68
N ILE A 18 6.11 16.93 -1.24
CA ILE A 18 4.70 16.57 -1.16
C ILE A 18 4.52 15.73 0.11
N LYS A 19 3.61 16.14 0.97
CA LYS A 19 3.30 15.43 2.21
C LYS A 19 2.48 14.18 1.91
N VAL A 20 2.97 13.03 2.33
CA VAL A 20 2.40 11.74 1.96
C VAL A 20 2.40 10.77 3.13
N GLY A 21 1.28 10.09 3.31
CA GLY A 21 1.13 8.93 4.19
C GLY A 21 1.11 7.64 3.39
N VAL A 22 1.51 6.55 4.04
CA VAL A 22 1.45 5.18 3.48
C VAL A 22 0.73 4.28 4.46
N ILE A 23 -0.30 3.60 3.98
CA ILE A 23 -1.00 2.53 4.69
C ILE A 23 -0.60 1.20 4.06
N ASP A 24 0.06 0.34 4.83
CA ASP A 24 0.30 -1.05 4.46
C ASP A 24 -0.86 -1.90 4.99
N ALA A 25 -1.75 -2.28 4.08
CA ALA A 25 -2.91 -3.10 4.35
C ALA A 25 -2.72 -4.59 4.01
N ASP A 26 -1.51 -4.99 3.59
CA ASP A 26 -1.19 -6.40 3.34
C ASP A 26 -0.84 -7.13 4.64
N ILE A 27 -1.88 -7.65 5.31
CA ILE A 27 -1.73 -8.38 6.58
C ILE A 27 -1.01 -9.73 6.45
N TYR A 28 -0.93 -10.29 5.25
CA TYR A 28 -0.31 -11.59 5.01
C TYR A 28 1.17 -11.50 4.63
N GLY A 29 1.59 -10.35 4.14
CA GLY A 29 2.93 -10.14 3.62
C GLY A 29 3.36 -8.67 3.69
N SER A 30 3.21 -8.07 4.85
CA SER A 30 3.61 -6.69 5.11
C SER A 30 5.04 -6.45 4.63
N SER A 31 5.22 -5.52 3.73
CA SER A 31 6.52 -5.24 3.10
C SER A 31 6.97 -3.79 3.28
N ILE A 32 6.05 -2.88 3.52
CA ILE A 32 6.33 -1.45 3.69
C ILE A 32 7.29 -1.19 4.86
N PRO A 33 7.10 -1.79 6.06
CA PRO A 33 8.04 -1.63 7.16
C PRO A 33 9.46 -2.08 6.84
N THR A 34 9.60 -3.17 6.08
CA THR A 34 10.90 -3.66 5.64
C THR A 34 11.55 -2.70 4.65
N ILE A 35 10.80 -2.18 3.68
CA ILE A 35 11.32 -1.25 2.66
C ILE A 35 11.81 0.06 3.28
N PHE A 36 11.11 0.57 4.30
CA PHE A 36 11.47 1.80 4.99
C PHE A 36 12.31 1.58 6.27
N GLU A 37 12.77 0.35 6.54
CA GLU A 37 13.59 0.00 7.71
C GLU A 37 12.91 0.36 9.05
N THR A 38 11.60 0.14 9.13
CA THR A 38 10.77 0.46 10.30
C THR A 38 10.14 -0.76 10.99
N THR A 39 10.62 -1.96 10.70
CA THR A 39 10.07 -3.24 11.22
C THR A 39 9.95 -3.32 12.74
N ASN A 40 10.88 -2.68 13.45
CA ASN A 40 10.90 -2.66 14.91
C ASN A 40 10.17 -1.44 15.52
N ALA A 41 9.61 -0.57 14.67
CA ALA A 41 8.88 0.58 15.15
C ALA A 41 7.54 0.17 15.75
N ARG A 42 7.08 0.93 16.74
CA ARG A 42 5.77 0.76 17.36
C ARG A 42 5.10 2.12 17.42
N PRO A 43 3.88 2.25 16.92
CA PRO A 43 3.12 3.49 16.99
C PRO A 43 2.86 3.88 18.45
N HIS A 44 2.84 5.17 18.69
CA HIS A 44 2.39 5.73 19.95
C HIS A 44 0.94 6.19 19.80
N PHE A 45 0.30 6.43 20.95
CA PHE A 45 -1.04 6.98 21.00
C PHE A 45 -0.96 8.37 21.63
N ASP A 46 -1.73 9.31 21.11
CA ASP A 46 -1.90 10.62 21.72
C ASP A 46 -2.86 10.56 22.93
N GLU A 47 -3.07 11.70 23.60
CA GLU A 47 -3.96 11.83 24.76
C GLU A 47 -5.43 11.49 24.41
N ASN A 48 -5.81 11.62 23.16
CA ASN A 48 -7.14 11.31 22.63
C ASN A 48 -7.26 9.87 22.12
N LYS A 49 -6.22 9.03 22.30
CA LYS A 49 -6.10 7.66 21.81
C LYS A 49 -6.02 7.53 20.28
N ASN A 50 -5.69 8.60 19.56
CA ASN A 50 -5.38 8.50 18.16
C ASN A 50 -4.02 7.83 17.95
N ILE A 51 -3.89 7.06 16.89
CA ILE A 51 -2.64 6.40 16.52
C ILE A 51 -1.73 7.43 15.86
N LEU A 52 -0.51 7.59 16.37
CA LEU A 52 0.50 8.41 15.72
C LEU A 52 1.28 7.56 14.72
N PRO A 53 1.32 7.92 13.42
CA PRO A 53 2.04 7.15 12.42
C PRO A 53 3.55 7.19 12.68
N ILE A 54 4.27 6.21 12.13
CA ILE A 54 5.73 6.21 12.15
C ILE A 54 6.23 7.14 11.06
N GLU A 55 7.14 8.05 11.39
CA GLU A 55 7.74 8.95 10.42
C GLU A 55 9.11 8.43 9.95
N LYS A 56 9.27 8.32 8.65
CA LYS A 56 10.53 7.96 8.01
C LYS A 56 10.69 8.68 6.68
N ASP A 57 11.83 9.33 6.47
CA ASP A 57 12.15 10.04 5.22
C ASP A 57 11.11 11.10 4.78
N GLY A 58 10.40 11.70 5.73
CA GLY A 58 9.31 12.65 5.46
C GLY A 58 8.01 12.00 5.02
N ILE A 59 7.84 10.70 5.30
CA ILE A 59 6.66 9.90 4.99
C ILE A 59 6.06 9.41 6.32
N GLU A 60 4.76 9.54 6.45
CA GLU A 60 4.00 8.98 7.57
C GLU A 60 3.59 7.54 7.22
N ILE A 61 3.91 6.57 8.07
CA ILE A 61 3.72 5.16 7.77
C ILE A 61 2.87 4.51 8.86
N ILE A 62 1.86 3.77 8.44
CA ILE A 62 1.12 2.85 9.30
C ILE A 62 1.05 1.48 8.64
N SER A 63 1.27 0.43 9.41
CA SER A 63 1.22 -0.96 8.94
C SER A 63 0.58 -1.84 9.99
N THR A 64 -0.10 -2.87 9.53
CA THR A 64 -0.63 -3.93 10.39
C THR A 64 0.45 -4.63 11.20
N GLU A 65 1.67 -4.72 10.65
CA GLU A 65 2.83 -5.32 11.31
C GLU A 65 3.20 -4.61 12.62
N PHE A 66 2.96 -3.30 12.70
CA PHE A 66 3.29 -2.53 13.91
C PHE A 66 2.47 -2.93 15.14
N PHE A 67 1.35 -3.62 14.95
CA PHE A 67 0.42 -4.07 16.00
C PHE A 67 0.53 -5.56 16.29
N THR A 68 1.47 -6.26 15.66
CA THR A 68 1.65 -7.69 15.81
C THR A 68 2.96 -8.00 16.52
N GLU A 69 2.99 -9.09 17.29
CA GLU A 69 4.25 -9.57 17.84
C GLU A 69 5.06 -10.31 16.77
N PRO A 70 6.40 -10.13 16.74
CA PRO A 70 7.24 -10.84 15.78
C PRO A 70 7.06 -12.36 15.86
N GLY A 71 6.75 -12.98 14.72
CA GLY A 71 6.62 -14.43 14.60
C GLY A 71 5.29 -15.03 15.06
N GLN A 72 4.34 -14.22 15.50
CA GLN A 72 2.99 -14.72 15.76
C GLN A 72 2.10 -14.60 14.52
N PRO A 73 1.46 -15.69 14.07
CA PRO A 73 0.49 -15.62 12.99
C PRO A 73 -0.74 -14.85 13.46
N VAL A 74 -1.02 -13.74 12.82
CA VAL A 74 -2.25 -12.98 13.08
C VAL A 74 -3.39 -13.63 12.32
N LEU A 75 -4.33 -14.22 13.04
CA LEU A 75 -5.53 -14.79 12.45
C LEU A 75 -6.59 -13.68 12.25
N TRP A 76 -6.38 -12.85 11.23
CA TRP A 76 -7.39 -11.88 10.83
C TRP A 76 -8.55 -12.60 10.13
N ARG A 77 -9.73 -12.53 10.71
CA ARG A 77 -10.95 -13.01 10.04
C ARG A 77 -11.57 -11.86 9.24
N GLY A 78 -12.17 -12.14 8.08
CA GLY A 78 -12.61 -11.18 7.06
C GLY A 78 -13.16 -9.83 7.55
N GLY A 79 -14.06 -9.79 8.53
CA GLY A 79 -14.57 -8.51 9.04
C GLY A 79 -13.58 -7.68 9.85
N MET A 80 -12.49 -8.27 10.34
CA MET A 80 -11.47 -7.54 11.13
C MET A 80 -10.55 -6.72 10.24
N LEU A 81 -10.29 -7.16 9.00
CA LEU A 81 -9.47 -6.41 8.05
C LEU A 81 -10.12 -5.07 7.70
N ASN A 82 -11.41 -5.08 7.43
CA ASN A 82 -12.18 -3.89 7.08
C ASN A 82 -12.21 -2.88 8.22
N SER A 83 -12.46 -3.39 9.44
CA SER A 83 -12.43 -2.57 10.65
C SER A 83 -11.06 -1.91 10.83
N MET A 84 -9.97 -2.66 10.62
CA MET A 84 -8.63 -2.15 10.77
C MET A 84 -8.27 -1.12 9.69
N ILE A 85 -8.63 -1.35 8.43
CA ILE A 85 -8.44 -0.34 7.38
C ILE A 85 -9.19 0.93 7.73
N SER A 86 -10.46 0.83 8.19
CA SER A 86 -11.21 1.99 8.68
C SER A 86 -10.47 2.71 9.81
N HIS A 87 -9.94 1.99 10.78
CA HIS A 87 -9.15 2.58 11.86
C HIS A 87 -7.90 3.30 11.33
N PHE A 88 -7.23 2.76 10.33
CA PHE A 88 -6.06 3.42 9.74
C PHE A 88 -6.40 4.72 9.00
N PHE A 89 -7.63 4.86 8.52
CA PHE A 89 -8.07 6.11 7.91
C PHE A 89 -8.58 7.11 8.94
N TYR A 90 -9.33 6.68 9.94
CA TYR A 90 -10.07 7.57 10.83
C TYR A 90 -9.40 7.80 12.18
N ASP A 91 -8.63 6.84 12.71
CA ASP A 91 -8.05 6.89 14.04
C ASP A 91 -6.54 7.17 14.01
N VAL A 92 -5.90 7.15 12.84
CA VAL A 92 -4.53 7.63 12.67
C VAL A 92 -4.55 9.14 12.55
N LYS A 93 -3.77 9.80 13.39
CA LYS A 93 -3.60 11.24 13.33
C LYS A 93 -2.53 11.59 12.31
N TRP A 94 -2.95 11.62 11.04
CA TRP A 94 -2.15 12.16 9.96
C TRP A 94 -1.87 13.65 10.18
N HIS A 95 -0.77 14.17 9.67
CA HIS A 95 -0.49 15.59 9.76
C HIS A 95 -1.55 16.40 8.99
N ASP A 96 -1.87 17.59 9.49
CA ASP A 96 -2.91 18.45 8.87
C ASP A 96 -2.57 18.86 7.43
N ASP A 97 -1.29 18.83 7.06
CA ASP A 97 -0.78 19.17 5.73
C ASP A 97 -0.52 17.92 4.85
N THR A 98 -0.93 16.72 5.28
CA THR A 98 -0.82 15.52 4.47
C THR A 98 -1.76 15.62 3.27
N GLN A 99 -1.17 15.54 2.07
CA GLN A 99 -1.86 15.77 0.80
C GLN A 99 -2.34 14.49 0.13
N TYR A 100 -1.62 13.40 0.34
CA TYR A 100 -1.90 12.10 -0.26
C TYR A 100 -1.70 10.98 0.74
N ILE A 101 -2.55 9.95 0.64
CA ILE A 101 -2.37 8.69 1.33
C ILE A 101 -2.30 7.58 0.28
N ILE A 102 -1.20 6.84 0.27
CA ILE A 102 -0.99 5.69 -0.60
C ILE A 102 -1.32 4.44 0.19
N VAL A 103 -2.18 3.59 -0.37
CA VAL A 103 -2.59 2.34 0.28
C VAL A 103 -2.03 1.15 -0.50
N ASP A 104 -1.21 0.34 0.14
CA ASP A 104 -0.71 -0.91 -0.41
C ASP A 104 -1.62 -2.07 0.02
N PHE A 105 -2.28 -2.70 -0.96
CA PHE A 105 -3.26 -3.75 -0.74
C PHE A 105 -2.67 -5.15 -0.84
N PRO A 106 -3.28 -6.14 -0.16
CA PRO A 106 -2.96 -7.54 -0.38
C PRO A 106 -3.18 -7.95 -1.84
N PRO A 107 -2.56 -9.04 -2.29
CA PRO A 107 -2.77 -9.56 -3.64
C PRO A 107 -4.21 -10.07 -3.83
N GLY A 108 -4.76 -9.85 -5.02
CA GLY A 108 -6.08 -10.37 -5.38
C GLY A 108 -7.12 -9.30 -5.68
N THR A 109 -8.34 -9.75 -5.97
CA THR A 109 -9.50 -8.93 -6.33
C THR A 109 -10.62 -9.02 -5.28
N GLY A 110 -10.28 -9.45 -4.07
CA GLY A 110 -11.24 -9.83 -3.04
C GLY A 110 -12.00 -8.65 -2.40
N ASP A 111 -12.64 -8.95 -1.29
CA ASP A 111 -13.53 -8.07 -0.53
C ASP A 111 -12.90 -6.73 -0.15
N VAL A 112 -11.58 -6.68 -0.01
CA VAL A 112 -10.83 -5.46 0.34
C VAL A 112 -11.05 -4.32 -0.65
N THR A 113 -11.15 -4.62 -1.96
CA THR A 113 -11.42 -3.59 -2.98
C THR A 113 -12.83 -3.02 -2.85
N LEU A 114 -13.80 -3.86 -2.47
CA LEU A 114 -15.18 -3.45 -2.17
C LEU A 114 -15.22 -2.52 -0.96
N ASP A 115 -14.48 -2.89 0.07
CA ASP A 115 -14.48 -2.20 1.35
C ASP A 115 -13.88 -0.80 1.24
N ILE A 116 -12.80 -0.66 0.48
CA ILE A 116 -12.20 0.66 0.22
C ILE A 116 -13.19 1.60 -0.45
N LYS A 117 -13.99 1.13 -1.41
CA LYS A 117 -14.99 2.00 -2.03
C LYS A 117 -16.02 2.52 -1.04
N SER A 118 -16.36 1.72 -0.03
CA SER A 118 -17.28 2.14 1.03
C SER A 118 -16.62 3.07 2.06
N ILE A 119 -15.34 2.85 2.37
CA ILE A 119 -14.59 3.65 3.34
C ILE A 119 -14.15 4.97 2.70
N ILE A 120 -13.63 4.93 1.46
CA ILE A 120 -13.11 6.09 0.73
C ILE A 120 -13.65 6.07 -0.70
N PRO A 121 -14.85 6.57 -0.92
CA PRO A 121 -15.50 6.57 -2.24
C PRO A 121 -14.69 7.27 -3.34
N GLN A 122 -13.88 8.26 -2.97
CA GLN A 122 -13.04 9.05 -3.88
C GLN A 122 -11.66 8.41 -4.16
N ALA A 123 -11.33 7.27 -3.56
CA ALA A 123 -10.06 6.62 -3.79
C ALA A 123 -9.84 6.29 -5.28
N GLU A 124 -8.66 6.62 -5.77
CA GLU A 124 -8.21 6.31 -7.12
C GLU A 124 -7.28 5.10 -7.10
N MET A 125 -7.26 4.33 -8.17
CA MET A 125 -6.52 3.07 -8.23
C MET A 125 -5.41 3.09 -9.26
N ILE A 126 -4.26 2.54 -8.87
CA ILE A 126 -3.18 2.17 -9.78
C ILE A 126 -3.07 0.65 -9.77
N ILE A 127 -3.14 0.03 -10.95
CA ILE A 127 -3.00 -1.41 -11.09
C ILE A 127 -1.53 -1.72 -11.35
N VAL A 128 -0.96 -2.63 -10.56
CA VAL A 128 0.44 -3.06 -10.73
C VAL A 128 0.47 -4.50 -11.22
N THR A 129 1.20 -4.74 -12.29
CA THR A 129 1.39 -6.06 -12.89
C THR A 129 2.87 -6.32 -13.20
N THR A 130 3.17 -7.51 -13.69
CA THR A 130 4.44 -7.88 -14.32
C THR A 130 4.15 -8.37 -15.74
N PRO A 131 5.16 -8.52 -16.63
CA PRO A 131 4.94 -9.01 -18.00
C PRO A 131 4.46 -10.48 -18.07
N HIS A 132 4.57 -11.22 -16.97
CA HIS A 132 4.17 -12.63 -16.95
C HIS A 132 2.66 -12.77 -17.22
N PRO A 133 2.25 -13.69 -18.14
CA PRO A 133 0.84 -13.86 -18.52
C PRO A 133 -0.12 -14.07 -17.35
N SER A 134 0.29 -14.84 -16.34
CA SER A 134 -0.54 -15.07 -15.15
C SER A 134 -0.79 -13.79 -14.35
N ALA A 135 0.22 -12.92 -14.23
CA ALA A 135 0.08 -11.65 -13.52
C ALA A 135 -0.82 -10.68 -14.31
N SER A 136 -0.66 -10.62 -15.63
CA SER A 136 -1.51 -9.82 -16.51
C SER A 136 -2.98 -10.24 -16.41
N HIS A 137 -3.27 -11.54 -16.35
CA HIS A 137 -4.63 -12.04 -16.19
C HIS A 137 -5.26 -11.60 -14.86
N VAL A 138 -4.51 -11.65 -13.76
CA VAL A 138 -4.97 -11.14 -12.44
C VAL A 138 -5.19 -9.64 -12.48
N ALA A 139 -4.29 -8.88 -13.12
CA ALA A 139 -4.41 -7.44 -13.26
C ALA A 139 -5.65 -7.03 -14.07
N ILE A 140 -5.95 -7.75 -15.14
CA ILE A 140 -7.17 -7.53 -15.95
C ILE A 140 -8.43 -7.74 -15.09
N LYS A 141 -8.48 -8.83 -14.31
CA LYS A 141 -9.60 -9.08 -13.39
C LYS A 141 -9.73 -7.97 -12.35
N ALA A 142 -8.62 -7.53 -11.77
CA ALA A 142 -8.62 -6.41 -10.82
C ALA A 142 -9.15 -5.13 -11.45
N GLY A 143 -8.74 -4.82 -12.68
CA GLY A 143 -9.23 -3.66 -13.44
C GLY A 143 -10.73 -3.73 -13.74
N HIS A 144 -11.23 -4.89 -14.11
CA HIS A 144 -12.68 -5.07 -14.32
C HIS A 144 -13.45 -4.91 -13.02
N ALA A 145 -13.00 -5.51 -11.92
CA ALA A 145 -13.62 -5.37 -10.61
C ALA A 145 -13.65 -3.89 -10.18
N ALA A 146 -12.52 -3.19 -10.28
CA ALA A 146 -12.41 -1.78 -9.95
C ALA A 146 -13.40 -0.91 -10.76
N LYS A 147 -13.49 -1.13 -12.07
CA LYS A 147 -14.46 -0.42 -12.92
C LYS A 147 -15.91 -0.72 -12.54
N THR A 148 -16.24 -1.98 -12.28
CA THR A 148 -17.59 -2.38 -11.86
C THR A 148 -18.00 -1.71 -10.55
N LEU A 149 -17.04 -1.50 -9.64
CA LEU A 149 -17.23 -0.81 -8.38
C LEU A 149 -17.20 0.73 -8.51
N GLY A 150 -16.98 1.25 -9.71
CA GLY A 150 -16.94 2.69 -9.96
C GLY A 150 -15.67 3.38 -9.44
N HIS A 151 -14.56 2.66 -9.30
CA HIS A 151 -13.28 3.28 -9.02
C HIS A 151 -12.71 3.97 -10.27
N ASN A 152 -12.08 5.13 -10.05
CA ASN A 152 -11.25 5.76 -11.06
C ASN A 152 -9.90 5.04 -11.12
N ILE A 153 -9.53 4.54 -12.31
CA ILE A 153 -8.23 3.90 -12.53
C ILE A 153 -7.30 4.94 -13.17
N LEU A 154 -6.28 5.39 -12.43
CA LEU A 154 -5.28 6.34 -12.91
C LEU A 154 -4.38 5.73 -13.99
N GLY A 155 -4.10 4.44 -13.89
CA GLY A 155 -3.26 3.76 -14.86
C GLY A 155 -2.83 2.36 -14.42
N VAL A 156 -1.98 1.76 -15.25
CA VAL A 156 -1.37 0.46 -15.03
C VAL A 156 0.14 0.61 -15.03
N ILE A 157 0.82 0.02 -14.05
CA ILE A 157 2.28 -0.04 -13.98
C ILE A 157 2.71 -1.48 -14.22
N GLU A 158 3.43 -1.71 -15.33
CA GLU A 158 4.13 -2.98 -15.56
C GLU A 158 5.51 -2.89 -14.90
N ASN A 159 5.63 -3.56 -13.75
CA ASN A 159 6.86 -3.60 -12.97
C ASN A 159 7.66 -4.87 -13.30
N MET A 160 8.98 -4.83 -13.07
CA MET A 160 9.87 -5.97 -13.34
C MET A 160 9.82 -6.40 -14.82
N ALA A 161 9.65 -5.45 -15.73
CA ALA A 161 9.50 -5.71 -17.16
C ALA A 161 10.84 -5.99 -17.86
N TYR A 162 11.92 -5.49 -17.30
CA TYR A 162 13.28 -5.68 -17.83
C TYR A 162 14.30 -5.48 -16.71
N PHE A 163 15.49 -6.00 -16.92
CA PHE A 163 16.67 -5.61 -16.17
C PHE A 163 17.70 -4.93 -17.08
N ILE A 164 18.56 -4.15 -16.47
CA ILE A 164 19.68 -3.53 -17.22
C ILE A 164 20.87 -4.47 -17.08
N ASN A 165 21.33 -5.00 -18.20
CA ASN A 165 22.49 -5.85 -18.25
C ASN A 165 23.72 -5.06 -17.77
N PRO A 166 24.40 -5.49 -16.68
CA PRO A 166 25.52 -4.75 -16.12
C PRO A 166 26.77 -4.72 -17.03
N VAL A 167 26.84 -5.59 -18.03
CA VAL A 167 28.00 -5.69 -18.94
C VAL A 167 27.89 -4.70 -20.10
N ASN A 168 26.72 -4.57 -20.70
CA ASN A 168 26.51 -3.75 -21.92
C ASN A 168 25.54 -2.58 -21.73
N GLY A 169 24.85 -2.49 -20.58
CA GLY A 169 23.88 -1.44 -20.32
C GLY A 169 22.54 -1.58 -21.06
N GLU A 170 22.32 -2.67 -21.76
CA GLU A 170 21.10 -2.89 -22.53
C GLU A 170 19.96 -3.38 -21.65
N LYS A 171 18.72 -3.04 -22.06
CA LYS A 171 17.51 -3.54 -21.40
C LYS A 171 17.18 -4.93 -21.91
N GLU A 172 17.21 -5.90 -21.04
CA GLU A 172 16.77 -7.27 -21.33
C GLU A 172 15.43 -7.54 -20.68
N LYS A 173 14.49 -8.08 -21.45
CA LYS A 173 13.16 -8.46 -20.93
C LYS A 173 13.27 -9.64 -19.98
N ILE A 174 12.45 -9.61 -18.93
CA ILE A 174 12.32 -10.69 -17.93
C ILE A 174 11.20 -11.65 -18.38
#